data_acc99195a94aaa6473b727a9210fa631
#
_entry.id   acc99195a94aaa6473b727a9210fa631
#
_cell.length_a   1.000
_cell.length_b   1.000
_cell.length_c   1.000
_cell.angle_alpha   90.00
_cell.angle_beta   90.00
_cell.angle_gamma   90.00
#
_symmetry.space_group_name_H-M   'P 1'
#
loop_
_entity.id
_entity.type
_entity.pdbx_description
1 polymer ?
#
loop_
_entity_poly.entity_id
_entity_poly.type
_entity_poly.pdbx_seq_one_letter_code
_entity_poly.pdbx_strand_id
1 'polypeptide(L)'
;MKIIDENGAAIETPDLTLGYLVDDTEPVEHPSVEGVDEVSHYETVAEYPNGGRDVRKVIDVPGVPAQAAWTEQVPVQRYIRYTEEELAEIKESLRTEKLKEVSADCEKAIYAGIDVIFADESQKHFSLQPNDQTNIDGVFNAIVLGATEYPYHADGEPCKMYSAADIVNIYVASKGYITKQTTYNNALRQ
;
A
#
# COMPACT_ATOMS: atom_id res chain seq x y z
N MET A 1 -2.27 -17.19 12.81
CA MET A 1 -2.74 -16.49 14.02
C MET A 1 -4.24 -16.34 13.89
N LYS A 2 -5.01 -16.56 14.96
CA LYS A 2 -6.48 -16.44 14.95
C LYS A 2 -6.83 -14.95 14.90
N ILE A 3 -7.79 -14.57 14.04
CA ILE A 3 -8.34 -13.22 14.00
C ILE A 3 -9.74 -13.26 14.59
N ILE A 4 -10.06 -12.32 15.47
CA ILE A 4 -11.36 -12.20 16.12
C ILE A 4 -11.94 -10.80 15.91
N ASP A 5 -13.25 -10.67 15.92
CA ASP A 5 -13.93 -9.37 15.94
C ASP A 5 -13.94 -8.72 17.33
N GLU A 6 -14.59 -7.58 17.44
CA GLU A 6 -14.75 -6.85 18.72
C GLU A 6 -15.47 -7.67 19.79
N ASN A 7 -16.29 -8.66 19.40
CA ASN A 7 -17.06 -9.53 20.27
C ASN A 7 -16.35 -10.86 20.58
N GLY A 8 -15.16 -11.10 20.00
CA GLY A 8 -14.40 -12.34 20.16
C GLY A 8 -14.79 -13.45 19.17
N ALA A 9 -15.66 -13.19 18.18
CA ALA A 9 -15.99 -14.15 17.16
C ALA A 9 -14.88 -14.25 16.11
N ALA A 10 -14.57 -15.49 15.66
CA ALA A 10 -13.52 -15.71 14.66
C ALA A 10 -13.91 -15.14 13.29
N ILE A 11 -12.97 -14.45 12.65
CA ILE A 11 -13.07 -13.92 11.29
C ILE A 11 -12.01 -14.61 10.43
N GLU A 12 -12.40 -15.18 9.28
CA GLU A 12 -11.46 -15.80 8.34
C GLU A 12 -10.77 -14.77 7.44
N THR A 13 -11.53 -13.77 6.94
CA THR A 13 -11.05 -12.75 6.00
C THR A 13 -11.57 -11.36 6.39
N PRO A 14 -10.85 -10.60 7.25
CA PRO A 14 -11.22 -9.25 7.59
C PRO A 14 -11.04 -8.30 6.40
N ASP A 15 -11.95 -7.37 6.22
CA ASP A 15 -11.82 -6.31 5.20
C ASP A 15 -10.97 -5.16 5.77
N LEU A 16 -9.70 -5.13 5.42
CA LEU A 16 -8.75 -4.11 5.87
C LEU A 16 -9.00 -2.72 5.25
N THR A 17 -9.92 -2.58 4.32
CA THR A 17 -10.36 -1.27 3.82
C THR A 17 -11.36 -0.59 4.77
N LEU A 18 -11.99 -1.39 5.64
CA LEU A 18 -13.02 -0.95 6.58
C LEU A 18 -12.58 -1.02 8.05
N GLY A 19 -11.34 -1.44 8.32
CA GLY A 19 -10.81 -1.56 9.68
C GLY A 19 -9.35 -2.00 9.69
N TYR A 20 -8.82 -2.27 10.87
CA TYR A 20 -7.43 -2.63 11.09
C TYR A 20 -7.29 -3.74 12.13
N LEU A 21 -6.12 -4.37 12.16
CA LEU A 21 -5.78 -5.43 13.12
C LEU A 21 -4.92 -4.88 14.26
N VAL A 22 -5.24 -5.30 15.48
CA VAL A 22 -4.47 -5.00 16.69
C VAL A 22 -4.07 -6.32 17.35
N ASP A 23 -2.85 -6.43 17.81
CA ASP A 23 -2.41 -7.57 18.59
C ASP A 23 -3.11 -7.56 19.94
N ASP A 24 -3.66 -8.72 20.32
CA ASP A 24 -4.46 -8.92 21.54
C ASP A 24 -4.28 -10.34 22.06
N THR A 25 -4.92 -10.67 23.17
CA THR A 25 -4.92 -12.01 23.75
C THR A 25 -6.34 -12.46 24.05
N GLU A 26 -6.60 -13.76 23.89
CA GLU A 26 -7.87 -14.40 24.26
C GLU A 26 -7.63 -15.35 25.44
N PRO A 27 -8.41 -15.27 26.52
CA PRO A 27 -8.31 -16.20 27.62
C PRO A 27 -8.90 -17.56 27.22
N VAL A 28 -8.09 -18.61 27.33
CA VAL A 28 -8.51 -19.99 27.15
C VAL A 28 -8.51 -20.67 28.53
N GLU A 29 -9.67 -21.15 28.94
CA GLU A 29 -9.81 -21.84 30.22
C GLU A 29 -9.48 -23.33 30.06
N HIS A 30 -8.61 -23.83 30.93
CA HIS A 30 -8.30 -25.24 31.07
C HIS A 30 -8.95 -25.75 32.34
N PRO A 31 -9.84 -26.76 32.28
CA PRO A 31 -10.50 -27.30 33.45
C PRO A 31 -9.48 -28.02 34.37
N SER A 32 -9.84 -28.15 35.65
CA SER A 32 -9.08 -28.97 36.57
C SER A 32 -9.09 -30.44 36.15
N VAL A 33 -7.95 -31.09 36.30
CA VAL A 33 -7.80 -32.53 36.09
C VAL A 33 -7.60 -33.19 37.43
N GLU A 34 -8.42 -34.17 37.78
CA GLU A 34 -8.28 -34.97 39.00
C GLU A 34 -6.97 -35.76 38.97
N GLY A 35 -6.28 -35.81 40.12
CA GLY A 35 -5.11 -36.64 40.27
C GLY A 35 -5.48 -38.11 40.38
N VAL A 36 -4.53 -38.96 40.10
CA VAL A 36 -4.65 -40.43 40.31
C VAL A 36 -3.68 -40.79 41.40
N ASP A 37 -4.17 -41.41 42.48
CA ASP A 37 -3.31 -41.90 43.55
C ASP A 37 -2.40 -43.06 43.08
N GLU A 38 -1.16 -43.07 43.58
CA GLU A 38 -0.25 -44.17 43.35
C GLU A 38 -0.81 -45.44 43.99
N VAL A 39 -0.91 -46.51 43.21
CA VAL A 39 -1.20 -47.83 43.73
C VAL A 39 0.09 -48.65 43.70
N SER A 40 0.45 -49.20 44.82
CA SER A 40 1.68 -49.96 44.94
C SER A 40 1.50 -51.09 45.95
N HIS A 41 2.28 -52.16 45.78
CA HIS A 41 2.35 -53.25 46.75
C HIS A 41 3.83 -53.59 47.08
N TYR A 42 4.02 -54.39 48.12
CA TYR A 42 5.35 -54.84 48.51
C TYR A 42 5.53 -56.29 48.18
N GLU A 43 6.55 -56.61 47.42
CA GLU A 43 7.02 -57.98 47.16
C GLU A 43 8.15 -58.38 48.09
N THR A 44 8.13 -59.57 48.62
CA THR A 44 9.26 -60.14 49.39
C THR A 44 10.36 -60.52 48.43
N VAL A 45 11.54 -59.91 48.59
CA VAL A 45 12.72 -60.17 47.76
C VAL A 45 13.61 -61.25 48.42
N ALA A 46 13.69 -61.29 49.76
CA ALA A 46 14.43 -62.29 50.50
C ALA A 46 13.75 -62.54 51.84
N GLU A 47 13.85 -63.79 52.34
CA GLU A 47 13.43 -64.19 53.68
C GLU A 47 14.65 -64.77 54.42
N TYR A 48 14.74 -64.39 55.66
CA TYR A 48 15.92 -64.82 56.52
C TYR A 48 15.47 -65.83 57.59
N PRO A 49 16.38 -66.69 58.07
CA PRO A 49 16.10 -67.73 59.08
C PRO A 49 15.57 -67.14 60.40
N ASN A 50 15.85 -65.89 60.73
CA ASN A 50 15.38 -65.18 61.92
C ASN A 50 13.97 -64.57 61.76
N GLY A 51 13.26 -64.84 60.66
CA GLY A 51 11.94 -64.34 60.35
C GLY A 51 11.90 -62.89 59.74
N GLY A 52 13.10 -62.31 59.51
CA GLY A 52 13.21 -61.02 58.78
C GLY A 52 12.94 -61.18 57.28
N ARG A 53 12.39 -60.18 56.65
CA ARG A 53 12.12 -60.15 55.21
C ARG A 53 12.60 -58.82 54.58
N ASP A 54 13.26 -58.92 53.47
CA ASP A 54 13.51 -57.73 52.62
C ASP A 54 12.37 -57.64 51.63
N VAL A 55 11.79 -56.43 51.57
CA VAL A 55 10.66 -56.18 50.66
C VAL A 55 11.03 -55.03 49.70
N ARG A 56 10.56 -55.14 48.46
CA ARG A 56 10.67 -54.14 47.44
C ARG A 56 9.31 -53.56 47.16
N LYS A 57 9.18 -52.25 47.11
CA LYS A 57 7.95 -51.57 46.66
C LYS A 57 7.89 -51.69 45.14
N VAL A 58 6.75 -52.19 44.66
CA VAL A 58 6.40 -52.28 43.24
C VAL A 58 5.24 -51.30 43.01
N ILE A 59 5.41 -50.41 42.06
CA ILE A 59 4.37 -49.45 41.67
C ILE A 59 3.50 -50.10 40.60
N ASP A 60 2.26 -50.34 40.90
CA ASP A 60 1.25 -50.95 39.99
C ASP A 60 0.65 -49.88 39.07
N VAL A 61 0.32 -48.71 39.66
CA VAL A 61 -0.19 -47.55 38.97
C VAL A 61 0.59 -46.33 39.44
N PRO A 62 1.31 -45.67 38.57
CA PRO A 62 2.02 -44.44 38.95
C PRO A 62 1.00 -43.32 39.29
N GLY A 63 1.23 -42.62 40.42
CA GLY A 63 0.43 -41.48 40.80
C GLY A 63 0.62 -40.31 39.82
N VAL A 64 -0.45 -39.62 39.50
CA VAL A 64 -0.43 -38.38 38.72
C VAL A 64 -1.04 -37.30 39.62
N PRO A 65 -0.31 -36.20 39.86
CA PRO A 65 -0.84 -35.12 40.70
C PRO A 65 -2.05 -34.45 40.06
N ALA A 66 -2.99 -34.04 40.89
CA ALA A 66 -4.12 -33.23 40.44
C ALA A 66 -3.62 -31.89 39.89
N GLN A 67 -4.20 -31.43 38.81
CA GLN A 67 -3.94 -30.11 38.22
C GLN A 67 -5.15 -29.21 38.48
N ALA A 68 -4.93 -28.07 39.10
CA ALA A 68 -5.97 -27.06 39.25
C ALA A 68 -6.37 -26.44 37.91
N ALA A 69 -7.57 -25.96 37.78
CA ALA A 69 -7.99 -25.17 36.64
C ALA A 69 -7.09 -23.93 36.49
N TRP A 70 -6.75 -23.58 35.24
CA TRP A 70 -5.93 -22.42 34.92
C TRP A 70 -6.38 -21.78 33.61
N THR A 71 -6.01 -20.51 33.42
CA THR A 71 -6.35 -19.74 32.23
C THR A 71 -5.06 -19.40 31.49
N GLU A 72 -5.04 -19.65 30.19
CA GLU A 72 -3.96 -19.30 29.29
C GLU A 72 -4.35 -18.07 28.46
N GLN A 73 -3.43 -17.13 28.32
CA GLN A 73 -3.60 -15.99 27.42
C GLN A 73 -3.00 -16.36 26.06
N VAL A 74 -3.84 -16.67 25.09
CA VAL A 74 -3.42 -17.07 23.74
C VAL A 74 -3.35 -15.84 22.83
N PRO A 75 -2.23 -15.58 22.12
CA PRO A 75 -2.11 -14.45 21.21
C PRO A 75 -3.09 -14.54 20.04
N VAL A 76 -3.82 -13.46 19.80
CA VAL A 76 -4.78 -13.31 18.69
C VAL A 76 -4.59 -11.93 18.05
N GLN A 77 -5.20 -11.72 16.89
CA GLN A 77 -5.37 -10.38 16.34
C GLN A 77 -6.84 -9.99 16.41
N ARG A 78 -7.10 -8.80 16.94
CA ARG A 78 -8.45 -8.23 17.00
C ARG A 78 -8.67 -7.29 15.83
N TYR A 79 -9.73 -7.53 15.07
CA TYR A 79 -10.17 -6.65 14.00
C TYR A 79 -11.06 -5.54 14.58
N ILE A 80 -10.66 -4.30 14.40
CA ILE A 80 -11.39 -3.10 14.82
C ILE A 80 -11.84 -2.37 13.57
N ARG A 81 -13.14 -2.08 13.49
CA ARG A 81 -13.70 -1.30 12.39
C ARG A 81 -13.39 0.18 12.57
N TYR A 82 -13.08 0.84 11.45
CA TYR A 82 -13.02 2.29 11.43
C TYR A 82 -14.39 2.89 11.72
N THR A 83 -14.42 3.99 12.47
CA THR A 83 -15.62 4.83 12.60
C THR A 83 -15.96 5.52 11.28
N GLU A 84 -17.16 6.09 11.16
CA GLU A 84 -17.56 6.85 9.98
C GLU A 84 -16.66 8.07 9.77
N GLU A 85 -16.23 8.72 10.86
CA GLU A 85 -15.31 9.86 10.84
C GLU A 85 -13.94 9.45 10.32
N GLU A 86 -13.35 8.36 10.85
CA GLU A 86 -12.05 7.84 10.39
C GLU A 86 -12.09 7.44 8.90
N LEU A 87 -13.17 6.79 8.47
CA LEU A 87 -13.36 6.44 7.06
C LEU A 87 -13.48 7.69 6.17
N ALA A 88 -14.12 8.76 6.65
CA ALA A 88 -14.23 10.01 5.92
C ALA A 88 -12.85 10.70 5.79
N GLU A 89 -12.05 10.71 6.85
CA GLU A 89 -10.68 11.25 6.84
C GLU A 89 -9.76 10.46 5.90
N ILE A 90 -9.81 9.13 5.96
CA ILE A 90 -9.04 8.25 5.07
C ILE A 90 -9.40 8.52 3.59
N LYS A 91 -10.70 8.58 3.28
CA LYS A 91 -11.18 8.87 1.91
C LYS A 91 -10.73 10.24 1.41
N GLU A 92 -10.79 11.27 2.25
CA GLU A 92 -10.36 12.62 1.85
C GLU A 92 -8.84 12.70 1.69
N SER A 93 -8.07 12.01 2.52
CA SER A 93 -6.63 11.88 2.37
C SER A 93 -6.26 11.21 1.05
N LEU A 94 -6.87 10.06 0.74
CA LEU A 94 -6.66 9.33 -0.52
C LEU A 94 -7.09 10.16 -1.74
N ARG A 95 -8.21 10.89 -1.63
CA ARG A 95 -8.65 11.79 -2.69
C ARG A 95 -7.63 12.90 -2.95
N THR A 96 -7.13 13.52 -1.88
CA THR A 96 -6.14 14.59 -1.98
C THR A 96 -4.84 14.08 -2.62
N GLU A 97 -4.38 12.91 -2.23
CA GLU A 97 -3.19 12.28 -2.81
C GLU A 97 -3.40 11.98 -4.31
N LYS A 98 -4.54 11.41 -4.66
CA LYS A 98 -4.88 11.12 -6.07
C LYS A 98 -4.98 12.38 -6.92
N LEU A 99 -5.53 13.47 -6.38
CA LEU A 99 -5.59 14.75 -7.08
C LEU A 99 -4.19 15.35 -7.34
N LYS A 100 -3.24 15.16 -6.41
CA LYS A 100 -1.84 15.56 -6.61
C LYS A 100 -1.18 14.72 -7.69
N GLU A 101 -1.37 13.41 -7.67
CA GLU A 101 -0.84 12.47 -8.69
C GLU A 101 -1.35 12.86 -10.09
N VAL A 102 -2.66 13.03 -10.25
CA VAL A 102 -3.29 13.42 -11.54
C VAL A 102 -2.75 14.76 -12.03
N SER A 103 -2.50 15.73 -11.13
CA SER A 103 -1.93 17.02 -11.50
C SER A 103 -0.46 16.90 -11.94
N ALA A 104 0.33 16.11 -11.23
CA ALA A 104 1.72 15.85 -11.59
C ALA A 104 1.86 15.10 -12.93
N ASP A 105 0.98 14.15 -13.19
CA ASP A 105 0.94 13.42 -14.46
C ASP A 105 0.58 14.34 -15.63
N CYS A 106 -0.36 15.28 -15.43
CA CYS A 106 -0.70 16.30 -16.41
C CYS A 106 0.50 17.21 -16.73
N GLU A 107 1.19 17.71 -15.71
CA GLU A 107 2.41 18.52 -15.90
C GLU A 107 3.50 17.73 -16.63
N LYS A 108 3.75 16.49 -16.21
CA LYS A 108 4.72 15.60 -16.85
C LYS A 108 4.39 15.37 -18.33
N ALA A 109 3.11 15.13 -18.66
CA ALA A 109 2.68 14.97 -20.03
C ALA A 109 2.89 16.23 -20.87
N ILE A 110 2.55 17.42 -20.31
CA ILE A 110 2.78 18.70 -20.99
C ILE A 110 4.28 18.92 -21.19
N TYR A 111 5.10 18.77 -20.16
CA TYR A 111 6.53 19.06 -20.20
C TYR A 111 7.32 18.08 -21.09
N ALA A 112 6.77 16.88 -21.29
CA ALA A 112 7.34 15.95 -22.27
C ALA A 112 7.35 16.51 -23.69
N GLY A 113 6.52 17.53 -23.99
CA GLY A 113 6.53 18.22 -25.27
C GLY A 113 5.63 17.58 -26.33
N ILE A 114 5.84 18.03 -27.57
CA ILE A 114 5.05 17.64 -28.73
C ILE A 114 5.93 17.41 -29.95
N ASP A 115 5.47 16.53 -30.83
CA ASP A 115 6.00 16.38 -32.17
C ASP A 115 5.18 17.21 -33.16
N VAL A 116 5.85 18.05 -33.92
CA VAL A 116 5.25 18.89 -34.96
C VAL A 116 5.70 18.42 -36.34
N ILE A 117 4.74 18.20 -37.26
CA ILE A 117 5.02 17.85 -38.64
C ILE A 117 4.95 19.13 -39.48
N PHE A 118 5.97 19.42 -40.24
CA PHE A 118 6.10 20.57 -41.11
C PHE A 118 5.65 20.29 -42.56
N ALA A 119 5.56 21.32 -43.37
CA ALA A 119 5.11 21.23 -44.77
C ALA A 119 6.06 20.39 -45.66
N ASP A 120 7.32 20.24 -45.28
CA ASP A 120 8.32 19.38 -45.90
C ASP A 120 8.30 17.93 -45.42
N GLU A 121 7.24 17.54 -44.66
CA GLU A 121 7.07 16.24 -44.04
C GLU A 121 8.07 15.92 -42.93
N SER A 122 8.98 16.85 -42.57
CA SER A 122 9.87 16.65 -41.44
C SER A 122 9.10 16.73 -40.14
N GLN A 123 9.44 15.85 -39.18
CA GLN A 123 8.90 15.82 -37.84
C GLN A 123 9.98 16.28 -36.86
N LYS A 124 9.62 17.18 -35.94
CA LYS A 124 10.52 17.70 -34.90
C LYS A 124 9.83 17.78 -33.58
N HIS A 125 10.61 17.49 -32.56
CA HIS A 125 10.15 17.55 -31.18
C HIS A 125 10.41 18.91 -30.55
N PHE A 126 9.41 19.43 -29.80
CA PHE A 126 9.49 20.68 -29.06
C PHE A 126 9.08 20.45 -27.61
N SER A 127 9.97 20.69 -26.68
CA SER A 127 9.68 20.71 -25.26
C SER A 127 8.63 21.78 -24.94
N LEU A 128 7.81 21.50 -23.93
CA LEU A 128 6.82 22.43 -23.41
C LEU A 128 7.08 22.71 -21.94
N GLN A 129 8.36 22.76 -21.53
CA GLN A 129 8.73 23.28 -20.23
C GLN A 129 8.25 24.75 -20.09
N PRO A 130 8.04 25.29 -18.88
CA PRO A 130 7.49 26.64 -18.68
C PRO A 130 8.23 27.73 -19.46
N ASN A 131 9.57 27.63 -19.55
CA ASN A 131 10.36 28.56 -20.32
C ASN A 131 10.14 28.44 -21.82
N ASP A 132 9.99 27.20 -22.32
CA ASP A 132 9.75 26.94 -23.73
C ASP A 132 8.38 27.41 -24.16
N GLN A 133 7.37 27.24 -23.32
CA GLN A 133 6.05 27.82 -23.57
C GLN A 133 6.09 29.34 -23.69
N THR A 134 6.84 30.03 -22.80
CA THR A 134 7.04 31.48 -22.84
C THR A 134 7.80 31.90 -24.11
N ASN A 135 8.82 31.13 -24.51
CA ASN A 135 9.60 31.39 -25.72
C ASN A 135 8.71 31.21 -26.97
N ILE A 136 7.90 30.16 -27.04
CA ILE A 136 6.95 29.92 -28.16
C ILE A 136 5.98 31.09 -28.26
N ASP A 137 5.43 31.58 -27.15
CA ASP A 137 4.57 32.75 -27.12
C ASP A 137 5.29 34.02 -27.62
N GLY A 138 6.53 34.24 -27.20
CA GLY A 138 7.37 35.35 -27.63
C GLY A 138 7.63 35.33 -29.13
N VAL A 139 8.03 34.19 -29.68
CA VAL A 139 8.29 34.02 -31.10
C VAL A 139 7.01 34.20 -31.92
N PHE A 140 5.89 33.61 -31.48
CA PHE A 140 4.59 33.81 -32.14
C PHE A 140 4.18 35.29 -32.14
N ASN A 141 4.35 36.02 -31.05
CA ASN A 141 4.08 37.46 -30.98
C ASN A 141 4.89 38.25 -31.97
N ALA A 142 6.18 37.90 -32.19
CA ALA A 142 7.02 38.55 -33.19
C ALA A 142 6.44 38.38 -34.62
N ILE A 143 5.90 37.20 -34.94
CA ILE A 143 5.21 36.93 -36.22
C ILE A 143 3.94 37.78 -36.32
N VAL A 144 3.13 37.87 -35.27
CA VAL A 144 1.91 38.72 -35.23
C VAL A 144 2.26 40.22 -35.48
N LEU A 145 3.43 40.66 -34.99
CA LEU A 145 3.92 42.01 -35.21
C LEU A 145 4.57 42.25 -36.57
N GLY A 146 4.56 41.24 -37.46
CA GLY A 146 4.97 41.36 -38.86
C GLY A 146 6.31 40.74 -39.22
N ALA A 147 6.96 39.99 -38.33
CA ALA A 147 8.12 39.22 -38.70
C ALA A 147 7.72 38.07 -39.65
N THR A 148 8.50 37.91 -40.73
CA THR A 148 8.25 36.86 -41.73
C THR A 148 8.92 35.53 -41.40
N GLU A 149 9.95 35.58 -40.57
CA GLU A 149 10.72 34.43 -40.05
C GLU A 149 11.30 34.79 -38.68
N TYR A 150 11.62 33.76 -37.88
CA TYR A 150 12.24 33.95 -36.57
C TYR A 150 13.17 32.80 -36.22
N PRO A 151 14.32 33.07 -35.54
CA PRO A 151 15.20 32.01 -35.09
C PRO A 151 14.61 31.26 -33.92
N TYR A 152 14.50 29.95 -34.06
CA TYR A 152 14.05 29.04 -33.01
C TYR A 152 14.74 27.70 -33.11
N HIS A 153 14.56 26.81 -32.16
CA HIS A 153 15.15 25.46 -32.18
C HIS A 153 14.17 24.39 -31.72
N ALA A 154 14.24 23.23 -32.34
CA ALA A 154 13.67 21.99 -31.81
C ALA A 154 14.61 21.37 -30.78
N ASP A 155 14.11 20.46 -29.97
CA ASP A 155 14.91 19.80 -28.93
C ASP A 155 16.12 19.08 -29.54
N GLY A 156 17.29 19.34 -28.96
CA GLY A 156 18.54 18.74 -29.42
C GLY A 156 19.09 19.29 -30.73
N GLU A 157 18.41 20.25 -31.38
CA GLU A 157 18.87 20.88 -32.62
C GLU A 157 19.46 22.30 -32.39
N PRO A 158 20.36 22.73 -33.25
CA PRO A 158 20.81 24.13 -33.22
C PRO A 158 19.69 25.06 -33.66
N CYS A 159 19.76 26.32 -33.20
CA CYS A 159 18.86 27.38 -33.62
C CYS A 159 18.91 27.60 -35.14
N LYS A 160 17.78 27.65 -35.81
CA LYS A 160 17.62 27.93 -37.24
C LYS A 160 16.45 28.86 -37.48
N MET A 161 16.38 29.44 -38.68
CA MET A 161 15.24 30.28 -39.10
C MET A 161 14.04 29.39 -39.40
N TYR A 162 12.91 29.70 -38.80
CA TYR A 162 11.61 29.12 -39.10
C TYR A 162 10.73 30.19 -39.76
N SER A 163 9.99 29.82 -40.78
CA SER A 163 9.05 30.71 -41.44
C SER A 163 7.87 31.09 -40.49
N ALA A 164 7.18 32.17 -40.82
CA ALA A 164 5.97 32.57 -40.10
C ALA A 164 4.92 31.42 -40.03
N ALA A 165 4.77 30.65 -41.12
CA ALA A 165 3.86 29.50 -41.15
C ALA A 165 4.29 28.39 -40.20
N ASP A 166 5.60 28.10 -40.12
CA ASP A 166 6.15 27.08 -39.21
C ASP A 166 5.95 27.47 -37.74
N ILE A 167 6.22 28.75 -37.41
CA ILE A 167 6.02 29.28 -36.05
C ILE A 167 4.55 29.21 -35.64
N VAL A 168 3.63 29.57 -36.53
CA VAL A 168 2.18 29.46 -36.28
C VAL A 168 1.80 27.98 -36.04
N ASN A 169 2.35 27.05 -36.84
CA ASN A 169 2.11 25.62 -36.68
C ASN A 169 2.60 25.10 -35.29
N ILE A 170 3.83 25.46 -34.89
CA ILE A 170 4.37 25.12 -33.57
C ILE A 170 3.47 25.68 -32.45
N TYR A 171 3.09 26.94 -32.54
CA TYR A 171 2.24 27.61 -31.54
C TYR A 171 0.87 26.94 -31.40
N VAL A 172 0.16 26.72 -32.52
CA VAL A 172 -1.17 26.12 -32.52
C VAL A 172 -1.13 24.68 -31.98
N ALA A 173 -0.14 23.91 -32.41
CA ALA A 173 0.05 22.55 -31.92
C ALA A 173 0.32 22.53 -30.40
N SER A 174 1.21 23.40 -29.91
CA SER A 174 1.55 23.53 -28.49
C SER A 174 0.33 23.90 -27.65
N LYS A 175 -0.41 24.95 -28.03
CA LYS A 175 -1.59 25.41 -27.28
C LYS A 175 -2.73 24.38 -27.34
N GLY A 176 -2.93 23.73 -28.48
CA GLY A 176 -3.89 22.64 -28.63
C GLY A 176 -3.59 21.47 -27.70
N TYR A 177 -2.33 21.06 -27.62
CA TYR A 177 -1.91 19.97 -26.75
C TYR A 177 -2.06 20.31 -25.26
N ILE A 178 -1.59 21.48 -24.81
CA ILE A 178 -1.74 21.96 -23.44
C ILE A 178 -3.21 22.01 -23.06
N THR A 179 -4.08 22.56 -23.92
CA THR A 179 -5.53 22.64 -23.68
C THR A 179 -6.15 21.24 -23.55
N LYS A 180 -5.75 20.29 -24.39
CA LYS A 180 -6.21 18.90 -24.32
C LYS A 180 -5.82 18.25 -22.99
N GLN A 181 -4.56 18.37 -22.55
CA GLN A 181 -4.09 17.79 -21.31
C GLN A 181 -4.76 18.41 -20.08
N THR A 182 -4.90 19.74 -20.04
CA THR A 182 -5.55 20.44 -18.93
C THR A 182 -7.05 20.14 -18.86
N THR A 183 -7.73 20.02 -20.00
CA THR A 183 -9.14 19.63 -20.05
C THR A 183 -9.35 18.21 -19.54
N TYR A 184 -8.49 17.27 -19.96
CA TYR A 184 -8.51 15.89 -19.47
C TYR A 184 -8.25 15.82 -17.95
N ASN A 185 -7.23 16.54 -17.45
CA ASN A 185 -6.96 16.64 -16.02
C ASN A 185 -8.19 17.17 -15.24
N ASN A 186 -8.81 18.24 -15.72
CA ASN A 186 -9.98 18.81 -15.06
C ASN A 186 -11.17 17.82 -15.02
N ALA A 187 -11.34 17.00 -16.06
CA ALA A 187 -12.38 15.97 -16.08
C ALA A 187 -12.11 14.84 -15.05
N LEU A 188 -10.83 14.49 -14.82
CA LEU A 188 -10.45 13.50 -13.81
C LEU A 188 -10.59 13.99 -12.36
N ARG A 189 -10.66 15.31 -12.15
CA ARG A 189 -10.75 15.93 -10.82
C ARG A 189 -12.20 16.14 -10.34
N GLN A 190 -13.19 15.91 -11.19
CA GLN A 190 -14.61 15.97 -10.85
C GLN A 190 -15.10 14.67 -10.20
#